data_a7abf91ce442ff15574b575b3c16e4c4
#
_entry.id   a7abf91ce442ff15574b575b3c16e4c4
#
_cell.length_a   1.000
_cell.length_b   1.000
_cell.length_c   1.000
_cell.angle_alpha   90.00
_cell.angle_beta   90.00
_cell.angle_gamma   90.00
#
_symmetry.space_group_name_H-M   'P 1'
#
loop_
_entity.id
_entity.type
_entity.pdbx_description
1 polymer ?
#
loop_
_entity_poly.entity_id
_entity_poly.type
_entity_poly.pdbx_seq_one_letter_code
_entity_poly.pdbx_strand_id
1 'polypeptide(L)'
;MIILRDMELRRGHKLLLQDAQLTIQPGQNLALIGANGSGKSSLFAMLLGDLGADTGEIEGMNNLRLSHMAQEVHATSLPAGEYVWRGDEQLSSLTDRLAELEARGDYEKTAPIHTELEAIDGYSAQRRAELLLLGLGFAEDAASRPVSDFSGGWRIRLNLARALMTPSDMLLLDEPTNHLDLDATLWLQQWLQQYPGTLLMISHDRDFIDATCE
;
A
#
# COMPACT_ATOMS: atom_id res chain seq x y z
N MET A 1 18.16 -1.22 -3.88
CA MET A 1 18.44 -2.66 -3.72
C MET A 1 18.29 -2.99 -2.24
N ILE A 2 17.51 -4.02 -1.93
CA ILE A 2 17.31 -4.52 -0.55
C ILE A 2 17.99 -5.86 -0.45
N ILE A 3 18.77 -6.09 0.61
CA ILE A 3 19.47 -7.35 0.83
C ILE A 3 19.17 -7.85 2.23
N LEU A 4 18.67 -9.08 2.32
CA LEU A 4 18.51 -9.85 3.54
C LEU A 4 19.68 -10.84 3.61
N ARG A 5 20.40 -10.84 4.74
CA ARG A 5 21.56 -11.75 4.95
C ARG A 5 21.39 -12.55 6.22
N ASP A 6 21.55 -13.86 6.08
CA ASP A 6 21.60 -14.83 7.18
C ASP A 6 20.47 -14.66 8.20
N MET A 7 19.26 -14.40 7.67
CA MET A 7 18.09 -14.06 8.45
C MET A 7 17.53 -15.28 9.17
N GLU A 8 17.45 -15.19 10.48
CA GLU A 8 16.63 -16.10 11.29
C GLU A 8 15.44 -15.35 11.88
N LEU A 9 14.29 -16.03 11.86
CA LEU A 9 13.06 -15.52 12.48
C LEU A 9 12.35 -16.65 13.19
N ARG A 10 12.06 -16.45 14.46
CA ARG A 10 11.23 -17.35 15.27
C ARG A 10 9.98 -16.64 15.75
N ARG A 11 8.91 -17.38 15.88
CA ARG A 11 7.69 -16.90 16.54
C ARG A 11 7.31 -17.91 17.64
N GLY A 12 7.61 -17.55 18.89
CA GLY A 12 7.58 -18.47 20.01
C GLY A 12 8.60 -19.61 19.80
N HIS A 13 8.13 -20.85 19.79
CA HIS A 13 9.00 -22.00 19.57
C HIS A 13 9.17 -22.41 18.10
N LYS A 14 8.45 -21.74 17.18
CA LYS A 14 8.46 -22.10 15.77
C LYS A 14 9.53 -21.29 15.01
N LEU A 15 10.47 -21.98 14.39
CA LEU A 15 11.40 -21.39 13.44
C LEU A 15 10.66 -21.16 12.12
N LEU A 16 10.63 -19.93 11.63
CA LEU A 16 9.92 -19.51 10.42
C LEU A 16 10.89 -19.27 9.26
N LEU A 17 12.03 -18.65 9.54
CA LEU A 17 13.11 -18.44 8.59
C LEU A 17 14.41 -18.96 9.20
N GLN A 18 15.23 -19.62 8.40
CA GLN A 18 16.56 -20.11 8.78
C GLN A 18 17.54 -19.83 7.65
N ASP A 19 18.64 -19.17 7.97
CA ASP A 19 19.72 -18.82 7.03
C ASP A 19 19.17 -18.18 5.73
N ALA A 20 18.07 -17.43 5.84
CA ALA A 20 17.38 -16.90 4.67
C ALA A 20 18.17 -15.74 4.06
N GLN A 21 18.36 -15.82 2.75
CA GLN A 21 19.03 -14.79 1.96
C GLN A 21 18.11 -14.38 0.82
N LEU A 22 17.96 -13.07 0.62
CA LEU A 22 17.14 -12.52 -0.46
C LEU A 22 17.76 -11.20 -0.92
N THR A 23 17.81 -11.01 -2.23
CA THR A 23 18.17 -9.73 -2.84
C THR A 23 17.03 -9.27 -3.72
N ILE A 24 16.55 -8.05 -3.47
CA ILE A 24 15.48 -7.41 -4.24
C ILE A 24 16.08 -6.20 -4.97
N GLN A 25 16.03 -6.23 -6.30
CA GLN A 25 16.49 -5.11 -7.12
C GLN A 25 15.39 -4.04 -7.23
N PRO A 26 15.74 -2.76 -7.36
CA PRO A 26 14.76 -1.72 -7.64
C PRO A 26 13.99 -2.02 -8.93
N GLY A 27 12.67 -1.83 -8.89
CA GLY A 27 11.77 -2.05 -10.03
C GLY A 27 11.43 -3.52 -10.32
N GLN A 28 11.88 -4.46 -9.50
CA GLN A 28 11.47 -5.87 -9.63
C GLN A 28 10.08 -6.10 -9.07
N ASN A 29 9.32 -6.97 -9.74
CA ASN A 29 8.06 -7.53 -9.27
C ASN A 29 8.29 -8.97 -8.80
N LEU A 30 8.16 -9.20 -7.51
CA LEU A 30 8.46 -10.50 -6.88
C LEU A 30 7.22 -11.06 -6.17
N ALA A 31 7.04 -12.38 -6.28
CA ALA A 31 6.05 -13.11 -5.51
C ALA A 31 6.70 -14.00 -4.44
N LEU A 32 6.23 -13.88 -3.20
CA LEU A 32 6.61 -14.75 -2.10
C LEU A 32 5.60 -15.90 -1.99
N ILE A 33 6.04 -17.11 -2.35
CA ILE A 33 5.20 -18.30 -2.40
C ILE A 33 5.56 -19.23 -1.24
N GLY A 34 4.58 -19.92 -0.69
CA GLY A 34 4.82 -20.91 0.36
C GLY A 34 3.52 -21.28 1.09
N ALA A 35 3.57 -22.37 1.86
CA ALA A 35 2.43 -22.86 2.64
C ALA A 35 1.94 -21.82 3.67
N ASN A 36 0.68 -21.93 4.09
CA ASN A 36 0.16 -21.10 5.16
C ASN A 36 0.94 -21.34 6.47
N GLY A 37 1.29 -20.23 7.15
CA GLY A 37 2.09 -20.30 8.37
C GLY A 37 3.59 -20.59 8.14
N SER A 38 4.11 -20.45 6.91
CA SER A 38 5.54 -20.56 6.60
C SER A 38 6.37 -19.33 6.94
N GLY A 39 5.73 -18.22 7.37
CA GLY A 39 6.44 -17.00 7.74
C GLY A 39 6.34 -15.85 6.74
N LYS A 40 5.57 -15.97 5.65
CA LYS A 40 5.43 -14.92 4.61
C LYS A 40 5.02 -13.56 5.19
N SER A 41 3.93 -13.51 5.92
CA SER A 41 3.46 -12.26 6.55
C SER A 41 4.41 -11.78 7.67
N SER A 42 5.19 -12.69 8.28
CA SER A 42 6.23 -12.29 9.23
C SER A 42 7.42 -11.62 8.53
N LEU A 43 7.77 -12.06 7.33
CA LEU A 43 8.75 -11.38 6.49
C LEU A 43 8.26 -9.97 6.12
N PHE A 44 6.99 -9.80 5.77
CA PHE A 44 6.40 -8.48 5.54
C PHE A 44 6.50 -7.59 6.77
N ALA A 45 6.12 -8.11 7.95
CA ALA A 45 6.24 -7.38 9.21
C ALA A 45 7.70 -6.97 9.54
N MET A 46 8.68 -7.78 9.15
CA MET A 46 10.10 -7.41 9.28
C MET A 46 10.49 -6.27 8.32
N LEU A 47 10.07 -6.33 7.07
CA LEU A 47 10.32 -5.27 6.09
C LEU A 47 9.65 -3.96 6.49
N LEU A 48 8.48 -4.02 7.13
CA LEU A 48 7.76 -2.85 7.67
C LEU A 48 8.39 -2.30 8.97
N GLY A 49 9.30 -3.06 9.59
CA GLY A 49 9.89 -2.69 10.87
C GLY A 49 9.03 -3.02 12.09
N ASP A 50 7.89 -3.69 11.91
CA ASP A 50 6.97 -4.10 12.97
C ASP A 50 7.49 -5.31 13.75
N LEU A 51 8.42 -6.05 13.16
CA LEU A 51 9.03 -7.25 13.74
C LEU A 51 10.54 -7.22 13.54
N GLY A 52 11.29 -7.43 14.61
CA GLY A 52 12.74 -7.63 14.53
C GLY A 52 13.10 -9.06 14.14
N ALA A 53 14.20 -9.24 13.41
CA ALA A 53 14.81 -10.55 13.22
C ALA A 53 15.50 -11.04 14.50
N ASP A 54 15.61 -12.35 14.69
CA ASP A 54 16.39 -12.92 15.79
C ASP A 54 17.90 -12.80 15.48
N THR A 55 18.27 -13.05 14.22
CA THR A 55 19.63 -12.86 13.69
C THR A 55 19.57 -12.38 12.24
N GLY A 56 20.70 -11.91 11.72
CA GLY A 56 20.84 -11.40 10.37
C GLY A 56 20.59 -9.92 10.25
N GLU A 57 20.73 -9.41 9.04
CA GLU A 57 20.65 -7.97 8.74
C GLU A 57 19.80 -7.73 7.48
N ILE A 58 19.06 -6.61 7.49
CA ILE A 58 18.36 -6.09 6.32
C ILE A 58 19.04 -4.77 5.92
N GLU A 59 19.66 -4.78 4.76
CA GLU A 59 20.30 -3.60 4.18
C GLU A 59 19.42 -2.96 3.12
N GLY A 60 19.57 -1.66 2.91
CA GLY A 60 18.93 -0.93 1.80
C GLY A 60 17.52 -0.43 2.07
N MET A 61 17.01 -0.55 3.30
CA MET A 61 15.68 -0.05 3.67
C MET A 61 15.66 1.44 4.02
N ASN A 62 16.84 2.03 4.28
CA ASN A 62 16.94 3.43 4.68
C ASN A 62 16.43 4.35 3.56
N ASN A 63 15.51 5.26 3.91
CA ASN A 63 14.88 6.24 3.01
C ASN A 63 13.94 5.66 1.94
N LEU A 64 13.60 4.36 1.98
CA LEU A 64 12.56 3.81 1.11
C LEU A 64 11.18 4.16 1.66
N ARG A 65 10.35 4.72 0.79
CA ARG A 65 8.92 4.88 1.09
C ARG A 65 8.24 3.55 0.84
N LEU A 66 7.70 2.97 1.90
CA LEU A 66 6.97 1.72 1.83
C LEU A 66 5.47 2.00 1.81
N SER A 67 4.75 1.34 0.92
CA SER A 67 3.30 1.22 1.00
C SER A 67 2.92 -0.24 1.21
N HIS A 68 1.90 -0.48 2.00
CA HIS A 68 1.40 -1.83 2.23
C HIS A 68 -0.11 -1.84 2.43
N MET A 69 -0.70 -2.97 2.13
CA MET A 69 -2.09 -3.24 2.45
C MET A 69 -2.20 -3.68 3.91
N ALA A 70 -2.77 -2.85 4.78
CA ALA A 70 -2.99 -3.21 6.18
C ALA A 70 -4.02 -4.34 6.28
N GLN A 71 -3.89 -5.20 7.31
CA GLN A 71 -4.77 -6.35 7.47
C GLN A 71 -6.18 -5.99 7.94
N GLU A 72 -6.33 -4.87 8.64
CA GLU A 72 -7.61 -4.41 9.17
C GLU A 72 -7.90 -2.96 8.79
N VAL A 73 -9.15 -2.69 8.47
CA VAL A 73 -9.66 -1.33 8.23
C VAL A 73 -10.77 -1.04 9.22
N HIS A 74 -10.50 -0.11 10.11
CA HIS A 74 -11.52 0.36 11.05
C HIS A 74 -12.61 1.16 10.32
N ALA A 75 -13.85 0.95 10.74
CA ALA A 75 -14.96 1.76 10.25
C ALA A 75 -14.77 3.22 10.68
N THR A 76 -14.85 4.13 9.71
CA THR A 76 -14.75 5.58 9.93
C THR A 76 -15.84 6.29 9.16
N SER A 77 -16.20 7.48 9.61
CA SER A 77 -17.14 8.36 8.92
C SER A 77 -16.54 9.12 7.73
N LEU A 78 -15.24 8.97 7.47
CA LEU A 78 -14.60 9.59 6.31
C LEU A 78 -15.22 9.06 5.02
N PRO A 79 -15.44 9.92 4.00
CA PRO A 79 -15.77 9.48 2.65
C PRO A 79 -14.70 8.54 2.10
N ALA A 80 -15.09 7.51 1.34
CA ALA A 80 -14.16 6.49 0.85
C ALA A 80 -13.07 7.10 -0.06
N GLY A 81 -13.41 8.07 -0.91
CA GLY A 81 -12.41 8.78 -1.71
C GLY A 81 -11.38 9.51 -0.87
N GLU A 82 -11.83 10.18 0.20
CA GLU A 82 -10.96 10.86 1.15
C GLU A 82 -10.08 9.87 1.92
N TYR A 83 -10.64 8.77 2.38
CA TYR A 83 -9.90 7.70 3.03
C TYR A 83 -8.75 7.17 2.14
N VAL A 84 -9.01 7.04 0.84
CA VAL A 84 -8.02 6.56 -0.13
C VAL A 84 -6.89 7.57 -0.33
N TRP A 85 -7.20 8.84 -0.69
CA TRP A 85 -6.14 9.81 -0.96
C TRP A 85 -5.37 10.24 0.31
N ARG A 86 -5.95 10.12 1.50
CA ARG A 86 -5.24 10.30 2.78
C ARG A 86 -4.21 9.18 3.07
N GLY A 87 -4.08 8.19 2.21
CA GLY A 87 -2.94 7.27 2.20
C GLY A 87 -1.62 7.98 1.91
N ASP A 88 -1.64 9.06 1.13
CA ASP A 88 -0.51 9.96 0.94
C ASP A 88 -0.40 10.92 2.13
N GLU A 89 0.53 10.65 3.04
CA GLU A 89 0.72 11.43 4.27
C GLU A 89 1.16 12.86 3.98
N GLN A 90 1.98 13.09 2.95
CA GLN A 90 2.42 14.42 2.56
C GLN A 90 1.23 15.25 2.07
N LEU A 91 0.43 14.68 1.18
CA LEU A 91 -0.79 15.31 0.69
C LEU A 91 -1.78 15.61 1.82
N SER A 92 -2.01 14.64 2.72
CA SER A 92 -2.89 14.80 3.87
C SER A 92 -2.45 15.95 4.77
N SER A 93 -1.15 15.98 5.11
CA SER A 93 -0.57 17.04 5.95
C SER A 93 -0.69 18.43 5.32
N LEU A 94 -0.42 18.55 4.01
CA LEU A 94 -0.53 19.82 3.29
C LEU A 94 -1.99 20.29 3.23
N THR A 95 -2.91 19.38 2.95
CA THR A 95 -4.35 19.68 2.88
C THR A 95 -4.88 20.14 4.23
N ASP A 96 -4.53 19.47 5.32
CA ASP A 96 -4.96 19.83 6.67
C ASP A 96 -4.38 21.20 7.09
N ARG A 97 -3.10 21.49 6.78
CA ARG A 97 -2.46 22.79 7.04
C ARG A 97 -3.12 23.91 6.22
N LEU A 98 -3.47 23.65 4.98
CA LEU A 98 -4.18 24.62 4.14
C LEU A 98 -5.53 24.97 4.77
N ALA A 99 -6.33 23.95 5.13
CA ALA A 99 -7.62 24.14 5.75
C ALA A 99 -7.54 24.92 7.08
N GLU A 100 -6.52 24.66 7.90
CA GLU A 100 -6.29 25.40 9.14
C GLU A 100 -5.99 26.89 8.90
N LEU A 101 -5.15 27.22 7.91
CA LEU A 101 -4.81 28.60 7.60
C LEU A 101 -6.01 29.36 7.03
N GLU A 102 -6.78 28.73 6.15
CA GLU A 102 -8.01 29.30 5.61
C GLU A 102 -9.05 29.56 6.71
N ALA A 103 -9.24 28.61 7.64
CA ALA A 103 -10.15 28.77 8.77
C ALA A 103 -9.76 29.93 9.71
N ARG A 104 -8.45 30.25 9.77
CA ARG A 104 -7.92 31.40 10.55
C ARG A 104 -7.92 32.71 9.77
N GLY A 105 -8.20 32.69 8.47
CA GLY A 105 -8.12 33.84 7.56
C GLY A 105 -6.68 34.25 7.20
N ASP A 106 -5.69 33.38 7.43
CA ASP A 106 -4.25 33.62 7.19
C ASP A 106 -3.86 33.33 5.73
N TYR A 107 -4.59 33.92 4.77
CA TYR A 107 -4.43 33.65 3.34
C TYR A 107 -3.03 33.99 2.79
N GLU A 108 -2.30 34.91 3.42
CA GLU A 108 -0.94 35.26 3.01
C GLU A 108 0.03 34.08 3.15
N LYS A 109 -0.28 33.13 4.05
CA LYS A 109 0.56 31.95 4.33
C LYS A 109 0.18 30.72 3.50
N THR A 110 -0.87 30.80 2.68
CA THR A 110 -1.34 29.64 1.89
C THR A 110 -0.53 29.45 0.60
N ALA A 111 0.05 30.50 0.04
CA ALA A 111 0.77 30.42 -1.23
C ALA A 111 1.89 29.37 -1.28
N PRO A 112 2.76 29.20 -0.26
CA PRO A 112 3.74 28.13 -0.27
C PRO A 112 3.11 26.74 -0.29
N ILE A 113 1.99 26.54 0.44
CA ILE A 113 1.31 25.23 0.51
C ILE A 113 0.67 24.89 -0.84
N HIS A 114 0.10 25.86 -1.54
CA HIS A 114 -0.39 25.66 -2.91
C HIS A 114 0.72 25.23 -3.85
N THR A 115 1.91 25.85 -3.75
CA THR A 115 3.08 25.45 -4.55
C THR A 115 3.52 24.03 -4.24
N GLU A 116 3.55 23.63 -2.96
CA GLU A 116 3.88 22.26 -2.55
C GLU A 116 2.84 21.26 -3.04
N LEU A 117 1.54 21.59 -2.93
CA LEU A 117 0.45 20.75 -3.45
C LEU A 117 0.53 20.56 -4.96
N GLU A 118 0.85 21.63 -5.71
CA GLU A 118 1.04 21.55 -7.16
C GLU A 118 2.25 20.67 -7.51
N ALA A 119 3.34 20.77 -6.78
CA ALA A 119 4.55 19.97 -7.00
C ALA A 119 4.35 18.47 -6.84
N ILE A 120 3.40 18.04 -5.98
CA ILE A 120 3.06 16.63 -5.76
C ILE A 120 1.81 16.18 -6.52
N ASP A 121 1.29 17.00 -7.45
CA ASP A 121 0.02 16.75 -8.15
C ASP A 121 -1.16 16.52 -7.19
N GLY A 122 -1.17 17.24 -6.07
CA GLY A 122 -2.15 17.08 -4.99
C GLY A 122 -3.58 17.38 -5.41
N TYR A 123 -3.77 18.32 -6.33
CA TYR A 123 -5.11 18.70 -6.82
C TYR A 123 -5.81 17.62 -7.65
N SER A 124 -5.06 16.68 -8.22
CA SER A 124 -5.63 15.53 -8.94
C SER A 124 -5.96 14.35 -8.02
N ALA A 125 -5.60 14.42 -6.75
CA ALA A 125 -5.66 13.30 -5.81
C ALA A 125 -7.07 12.71 -5.65
N GLN A 126 -8.09 13.56 -5.56
CA GLN A 126 -9.48 13.10 -5.51
C GLN A 126 -9.84 12.28 -6.76
N ARG A 127 -9.49 12.80 -7.93
CA ARG A 127 -9.75 12.11 -9.21
C ARG A 127 -8.98 10.79 -9.31
N ARG A 128 -7.74 10.75 -8.87
CA ARG A 128 -6.93 9.51 -8.83
C ARG A 128 -7.56 8.48 -7.89
N ALA A 129 -8.02 8.89 -6.70
CA ALA A 129 -8.72 8.01 -5.77
C ALA A 129 -10.02 7.45 -6.37
N GLU A 130 -10.83 8.26 -7.04
CA GLU A 130 -12.04 7.83 -7.74
C GLU A 130 -11.73 6.78 -8.82
N LEU A 131 -10.66 6.98 -9.61
CA LEU A 131 -10.24 6.03 -10.64
C LEU A 131 -9.77 4.70 -10.04
N LEU A 132 -9.03 4.73 -8.93
CA LEU A 132 -8.64 3.52 -8.19
C LEU A 132 -9.87 2.76 -7.68
N LEU A 133 -10.84 3.47 -7.11
CA LEU A 133 -12.08 2.87 -6.64
C LEU A 133 -12.86 2.21 -7.79
N LEU A 134 -13.05 2.92 -8.90
CA LEU A 134 -13.73 2.38 -10.08
C LEU A 134 -13.02 1.13 -10.62
N GLY A 135 -11.70 1.17 -10.72
CA GLY A 135 -10.90 0.03 -11.18
C GLY A 135 -11.01 -1.19 -10.27
N LEU A 136 -11.19 -0.98 -8.97
CA LEU A 136 -11.42 -2.06 -7.99
C LEU A 136 -12.90 -2.47 -7.87
N GLY A 137 -13.76 -2.04 -8.81
CA GLY A 137 -15.15 -2.49 -8.92
C GLY A 137 -16.14 -1.73 -8.04
N PHE A 138 -15.77 -0.59 -7.45
CA PHE A 138 -16.71 0.25 -6.72
C PHE A 138 -17.66 0.99 -7.66
N ALA A 139 -18.87 1.27 -7.19
CA ALA A 139 -19.81 2.11 -7.91
C ALA A 139 -19.32 3.57 -8.00
N GLU A 140 -19.81 4.33 -8.98
CA GLU A 140 -19.39 5.73 -9.23
C GLU A 140 -19.62 6.65 -8.02
N ASP A 141 -20.67 6.40 -7.22
CA ASP A 141 -21.01 7.17 -6.03
C ASP A 141 -20.21 6.77 -4.77
N ALA A 142 -19.46 5.69 -4.84
CA ALA A 142 -18.77 5.10 -3.69
C ALA A 142 -17.79 6.07 -3.03
N ALA A 143 -17.13 6.92 -3.81
CA ALA A 143 -16.13 7.86 -3.28
C ALA A 143 -16.71 8.83 -2.24
N SER A 144 -18.00 9.17 -2.35
CA SER A 144 -18.70 10.07 -1.42
C SER A 144 -19.29 9.37 -0.19
N ARG A 145 -19.37 8.04 -0.19
CA ARG A 145 -19.98 7.27 0.90
C ARG A 145 -18.98 7.05 2.04
N PRO A 146 -19.44 7.09 3.31
CA PRO A 146 -18.59 6.80 4.46
C PRO A 146 -18.00 5.39 4.40
N VAL A 147 -16.76 5.23 4.86
CA VAL A 147 -16.10 3.91 4.96
C VAL A 147 -16.91 2.93 5.83
N SER A 148 -17.61 3.44 6.86
CA SER A 148 -18.48 2.64 7.73
C SER A 148 -19.61 1.92 6.99
N ASP A 149 -20.07 2.45 5.85
CA ASP A 149 -21.19 1.89 5.07
C ASP A 149 -20.79 0.66 4.24
N PHE A 150 -19.49 0.38 4.16
CA PHE A 150 -18.97 -0.74 3.39
C PHE A 150 -18.82 -1.99 4.26
N SER A 151 -19.13 -3.16 3.68
CA SER A 151 -18.89 -4.45 4.31
C SER A 151 -17.40 -4.71 4.51
N GLY A 152 -17.04 -5.70 5.32
CA GLY A 152 -15.63 -6.07 5.59
C GLY A 152 -14.83 -6.30 4.31
N GLY A 153 -15.35 -7.05 3.34
CA GLY A 153 -14.67 -7.31 2.07
C GLY A 153 -14.46 -6.04 1.24
N TRP A 154 -15.44 -5.14 1.21
CA TRP A 154 -15.30 -3.85 0.55
C TRP A 154 -14.30 -2.93 1.25
N ARG A 155 -14.22 -2.97 2.58
CA ARG A 155 -13.20 -2.22 3.32
C ARG A 155 -11.78 -2.73 3.04
N ILE A 156 -11.61 -4.05 2.82
CA ILE A 156 -10.33 -4.60 2.38
C ILE A 156 -9.96 -4.05 1.00
N ARG A 157 -10.91 -3.97 0.05
CA ARG A 157 -10.67 -3.32 -1.27
C ARG A 157 -10.34 -1.82 -1.12
N LEU A 158 -11.00 -1.09 -0.18
CA LEU A 158 -10.65 0.31 0.12
C LEU A 158 -9.22 0.44 0.62
N ASN A 159 -8.77 -0.49 1.45
CA ASN A 159 -7.40 -0.51 1.94
C ASN A 159 -6.39 -0.78 0.81
N LEU A 160 -6.72 -1.69 -0.11
CA LEU A 160 -5.94 -1.87 -1.32
C LEU A 160 -5.86 -0.56 -2.13
N ALA A 161 -6.99 0.09 -2.40
CA ALA A 161 -7.00 1.39 -3.09
C ALA A 161 -6.10 2.42 -2.41
N ARG A 162 -6.16 2.49 -1.07
CA ARG A 162 -5.30 3.37 -0.27
C ARG A 162 -3.81 3.03 -0.43
N ALA A 163 -3.44 1.75 -0.42
CA ALA A 163 -2.07 1.32 -0.62
C ALA A 163 -1.56 1.68 -2.03
N LEU A 164 -2.40 1.52 -3.06
CA LEU A 164 -2.07 1.89 -4.43
C LEU A 164 -1.98 3.42 -4.62
N MET A 165 -2.71 4.21 -3.83
CA MET A 165 -2.69 5.67 -3.87
C MET A 165 -1.42 6.24 -3.22
N THR A 166 -0.86 5.54 -2.25
CA THR A 166 0.30 6.01 -1.47
C THR A 166 1.57 6.00 -2.32
N PRO A 167 2.23 7.16 -2.52
CA PRO A 167 3.50 7.23 -3.25
C PRO A 167 4.56 6.38 -2.55
N SER A 168 5.10 5.39 -3.25
CA SER A 168 6.02 4.43 -2.66
C SER A 168 7.12 3.99 -3.62
N ASP A 169 8.27 3.65 -3.07
CA ASP A 169 9.39 3.06 -3.78
C ASP A 169 9.30 1.53 -3.76
N MET A 170 8.56 1.00 -2.76
CA MET A 170 8.23 -0.42 -2.64
C MET A 170 6.80 -0.61 -2.13
N LEU A 171 6.07 -1.48 -2.81
CA LEU A 171 4.69 -1.86 -2.50
C LEU A 171 4.64 -3.30 -2.01
N LEU A 172 4.05 -3.51 -0.83
CA LEU A 172 3.88 -4.81 -0.20
C LEU A 172 2.40 -5.20 -0.23
N LEU A 173 2.04 -6.26 -0.94
CA LEU A 173 0.67 -6.74 -1.05
C LEU A 173 0.53 -8.16 -0.51
N ASP A 174 -0.31 -8.37 0.48
CA ASP A 174 -0.64 -9.69 1.05
C ASP A 174 -2.01 -10.15 0.55
N GLU A 175 -2.03 -11.14 -0.34
CA GLU A 175 -3.23 -11.71 -0.98
C GLU A 175 -4.18 -10.66 -1.59
N PRO A 176 -3.67 -9.79 -2.51
CA PRO A 176 -4.44 -8.65 -2.98
C PRO A 176 -5.66 -9.01 -3.84
N THR A 177 -5.70 -10.23 -4.40
CA THR A 177 -6.82 -10.72 -5.22
C THR A 177 -7.97 -11.26 -4.37
N ASN A 178 -7.76 -11.49 -3.07
CA ASN A 178 -8.83 -11.91 -2.19
C ASN A 178 -9.94 -10.86 -2.18
N HIS A 179 -11.17 -11.32 -2.32
CA HIS A 179 -12.37 -10.48 -2.39
C HIS A 179 -12.52 -9.63 -3.67
N LEU A 180 -11.65 -9.76 -4.69
CA LEU A 180 -11.84 -9.16 -6.00
C LEU A 180 -12.65 -10.10 -6.91
N ASP A 181 -13.46 -9.52 -7.77
CA ASP A 181 -14.02 -10.21 -8.93
C ASP A 181 -13.00 -10.22 -10.08
N LEU A 182 -13.34 -10.90 -11.17
CA LEU A 182 -12.42 -11.06 -12.30
C LEU A 182 -12.02 -9.72 -12.92
N ASP A 183 -12.99 -8.80 -13.09
CA ASP A 183 -12.73 -7.52 -13.74
C ASP A 183 -11.79 -6.65 -12.90
N ALA A 184 -12.00 -6.58 -11.58
CA ALA A 184 -11.12 -5.88 -10.66
C ALA A 184 -9.74 -6.52 -10.57
N THR A 185 -9.65 -7.87 -10.65
CA THR A 185 -8.37 -8.60 -10.68
C THR A 185 -7.57 -8.27 -11.94
N LEU A 186 -8.20 -8.27 -13.10
CA LEU A 186 -7.56 -7.92 -14.37
C LEU A 186 -7.11 -6.46 -14.40
N TRP A 187 -7.93 -5.57 -13.84
CA TRP A 187 -7.57 -4.16 -13.70
C TRP A 187 -6.36 -3.99 -12.77
N LEU A 188 -6.35 -4.65 -11.62
CA LEU A 188 -5.23 -4.61 -10.67
C LEU A 188 -3.95 -5.13 -11.31
N GLN A 189 -4.02 -6.24 -12.06
CA GLN A 189 -2.89 -6.77 -12.82
C GLN A 189 -2.29 -5.73 -13.76
N GLN A 190 -3.13 -5.06 -14.57
CA GLN A 190 -2.69 -4.01 -15.50
C GLN A 190 -2.06 -2.83 -14.75
N TRP A 191 -2.62 -2.44 -13.62
CA TRP A 191 -2.09 -1.38 -12.78
C TRP A 191 -0.70 -1.73 -12.23
N LEU A 192 -0.54 -2.94 -11.70
CA LEU A 192 0.73 -3.41 -11.13
C LEU A 192 1.84 -3.55 -12.19
N GLN A 193 1.50 -3.94 -13.41
CA GLN A 193 2.44 -3.96 -14.53
C GLN A 193 3.00 -2.58 -14.91
N GLN A 194 2.28 -1.52 -14.58
CA GLN A 194 2.68 -0.12 -14.82
C GLN A 194 3.29 0.54 -13.59
N TYR A 195 3.31 -0.14 -12.45
CA TYR A 195 3.85 0.40 -11.22
C TYR A 195 5.37 0.56 -11.34
N PRO A 196 5.92 1.79 -11.16
CA PRO A 196 7.33 2.06 -11.42
C PRO A 196 8.26 1.61 -10.29
N GLY A 197 7.71 1.31 -9.12
CA GLY A 197 8.47 0.88 -7.94
C GLY A 197 8.72 -0.61 -7.91
N THR A 198 9.21 -1.08 -6.77
CA THR A 198 9.43 -2.50 -6.49
C THR A 198 8.17 -3.11 -5.91
N LEU A 199 7.69 -4.22 -6.45
CA LEU A 199 6.56 -4.97 -5.90
C LEU A 199 7.07 -6.23 -5.18
N LEU A 200 6.63 -6.43 -3.95
CA LEU A 200 6.71 -7.72 -3.27
C LEU A 200 5.30 -8.16 -2.88
N MET A 201 4.87 -9.28 -3.41
CA MET A 201 3.50 -9.77 -3.25
C MET A 201 3.49 -11.17 -2.65
N ILE A 202 2.55 -11.41 -1.75
CA ILE A 202 2.14 -12.75 -1.32
C ILE A 202 0.85 -13.06 -2.07
N SER A 203 0.79 -14.15 -2.82
CA SER A 203 -0.42 -14.65 -3.45
C SER A 203 -0.40 -16.15 -3.63
N HIS A 204 -1.58 -16.74 -3.70
CA HIS A 204 -1.80 -18.14 -4.07
C HIS A 204 -2.38 -18.30 -5.49
N ASP A 205 -2.72 -17.18 -6.13
CA ASP A 205 -3.23 -17.14 -7.50
C ASP A 205 -2.05 -17.17 -8.49
N ARG A 206 -1.85 -18.31 -9.12
CA ARG A 206 -0.71 -18.53 -10.04
C ARG A 206 -0.82 -17.69 -11.30
N ASP A 207 -2.02 -17.60 -11.88
CA ASP A 207 -2.23 -16.84 -13.11
C ASP A 207 -1.95 -15.35 -12.89
N PHE A 208 -2.34 -14.84 -11.72
CA PHE A 208 -2.04 -13.47 -11.32
C PHE A 208 -0.55 -13.23 -11.07
N ILE A 209 0.14 -14.19 -10.41
CA ILE A 209 1.59 -14.12 -10.18
C ILE A 209 2.34 -14.12 -11.52
N ASP A 210 2.04 -15.08 -12.40
CA ASP A 210 2.72 -15.23 -13.69
C ASP A 210 2.49 -14.01 -14.61
N ALA A 211 1.39 -13.31 -14.41
CA ALA A 211 1.07 -12.10 -15.18
C ALA A 211 1.67 -10.81 -14.60
N THR A 212 2.04 -10.78 -13.31
CA THR A 212 2.50 -9.55 -12.62
C THR A 212 3.96 -9.60 -12.17
N CYS A 213 4.51 -10.79 -11.95
CA CYS A 213 5.87 -11.00 -11.44
C CYS A 213 6.77 -11.64 -12.49
N GLU A 214 8.08 -11.39 -12.38
CA GLU A 214 9.12 -11.98 -13.22
C GLU A 214 9.70 -13.26 -12.59
#